data_80024e745fe15d44920f5f0848ee0c4c
#
_entry.id   80024e745fe15d44920f5f0848ee0c4c
#
_cell.length_a   1.000
_cell.length_b   1.000
_cell.length_c   1.000
_cell.angle_alpha   90.00
_cell.angle_beta   90.00
_cell.angle_gamma   90.00
#
_symmetry.space_group_name_H-M   'P 1'
#
loop_
_entity.id
_entity.type
_entity.pdbx_description
1 polymer ?
#
loop_
_entity_poly.entity_id
_entity_poly.type
_entity_poly.pdbx_seq_one_letter_code
_entity_poly.pdbx_strand_id
1 'polypeptide(L)'
;MRRDPQMPVPTAILALVATFDLPLDELRRYKPDRTEPADFDDFWAATLTESRGLAAPPRFEPYRSSLRTLDVFDVTFSGFGGQPIKGWLLAPAGATDPLPTVVEYIGYGGGRQFPYGWLTWATAGYAHLVMDTRGQGSEWSPGDTPDIETAPATGQHPGFFTRGIDHRDTYYYRRLMTDAVLALDAAVAHPIVDANRVVVAGNSQGGGLALAVAGLSPIPKAAAIDVPAMCHWRRAVEITDTTPYHEVTRYLATRRDKVETTFATLAYFDGMNFAPRASAPALFSVGLMDDICVPSSVFAAFNHYGGPADIRVYPFNGHDAGHLHHVAEKFAFLEGLGLAP
;
A
#
# COMPACT_ATOMS: atom_id res chain seq x y z
N MET A 1 -52.90 -32.19 -30.46
CA MET A 1 -51.99 -31.14 -30.02
C MET A 1 -51.04 -31.80 -28.99
N ARG A 2 -49.80 -32.11 -29.41
CA ARG A 2 -48.76 -32.63 -28.53
C ARG A 2 -48.01 -31.44 -27.98
N ARG A 3 -47.86 -31.33 -26.65
CA ARG A 3 -47.01 -30.33 -25.97
C ARG A 3 -45.57 -30.74 -26.23
N ASP A 4 -44.79 -29.78 -26.78
CA ASP A 4 -43.35 -29.89 -26.88
C ASP A 4 -42.72 -30.00 -25.47
N PRO A 5 -41.71 -30.86 -25.26
CA PRO A 5 -40.97 -30.86 -24.02
C PRO A 5 -40.13 -29.59 -23.96
N GLN A 6 -40.29 -28.80 -22.88
CA GLN A 6 -39.45 -27.69 -22.55
C GLN A 6 -38.00 -28.18 -22.47
N MET A 7 -37.14 -27.66 -23.36
CA MET A 7 -35.71 -27.82 -23.21
C MET A 7 -35.26 -27.17 -21.88
N PRO A 8 -34.43 -27.81 -21.09
CA PRO A 8 -33.87 -27.17 -19.90
C PRO A 8 -33.03 -25.98 -20.35
N VAL A 9 -33.35 -24.78 -19.85
CA VAL A 9 -32.51 -23.61 -19.98
C VAL A 9 -31.20 -23.94 -19.29
N PRO A 10 -30.03 -23.81 -19.96
CA PRO A 10 -28.76 -24.12 -19.32
C PRO A 10 -28.54 -23.16 -18.14
N THR A 11 -28.44 -23.69 -16.95
CA THR A 11 -28.14 -22.98 -15.69
C THR A 11 -26.74 -22.31 -15.69
N ALA A 12 -26.01 -22.47 -16.79
CA ALA A 12 -24.64 -21.96 -16.97
C ALA A 12 -24.55 -20.48 -17.42
N ILE A 13 -25.66 -19.78 -17.66
CA ILE A 13 -25.63 -18.39 -18.15
C ILE A 13 -25.68 -17.37 -17.00
N LEU A 14 -25.92 -17.79 -15.77
CA LEU A 14 -25.94 -16.89 -14.60
C LEU A 14 -24.58 -16.70 -13.89
N ALA A 15 -23.51 -17.30 -14.42
CA ALA A 15 -22.18 -17.18 -13.83
C ALA A 15 -21.24 -16.18 -14.56
N LEU A 16 -21.77 -15.32 -15.42
CA LEU A 16 -20.98 -14.41 -16.26
C LEU A 16 -21.18 -12.94 -15.87
N VAL A 17 -21.32 -12.63 -14.60
CA VAL A 17 -21.33 -11.23 -14.16
C VAL A 17 -20.08 -10.97 -13.33
N ALA A 18 -19.08 -10.42 -14.00
CA ALA A 18 -18.02 -9.54 -13.49
C ALA A 18 -17.13 -10.01 -12.32
N THR A 19 -17.24 -11.22 -11.84
CA THR A 19 -16.20 -11.85 -10.99
C THR A 19 -15.34 -12.75 -11.87
N PHE A 20 -14.20 -12.24 -12.29
CA PHE A 20 -13.30 -12.94 -13.23
C PHE A 20 -12.24 -13.78 -12.51
N ASP A 21 -12.11 -13.60 -11.20
CA ASP A 21 -11.15 -14.30 -10.35
C ASP A 21 -11.79 -15.53 -9.67
N LEU A 22 -11.09 -16.11 -8.72
CA LEU A 22 -11.53 -17.33 -8.01
C LEU A 22 -12.82 -17.06 -7.19
N PRO A 23 -13.69 -18.08 -7.03
CA PRO A 23 -14.83 -18.02 -6.11
C PRO A 23 -14.38 -17.68 -4.67
N LEU A 24 -15.22 -16.96 -3.90
CA LEU A 24 -14.89 -16.50 -2.56
C LEU A 24 -14.43 -17.64 -1.62
N ASP A 25 -15.06 -18.80 -1.71
CA ASP A 25 -14.68 -19.97 -0.89
C ASP A 25 -13.28 -20.51 -1.22
N GLU A 26 -12.85 -20.36 -2.46
CA GLU A 26 -11.50 -20.68 -2.89
C GLU A 26 -10.53 -19.58 -2.46
N LEU A 27 -10.89 -18.30 -2.63
CA LEU A 27 -10.10 -17.16 -2.19
C LEU A 27 -9.76 -17.24 -0.70
N ARG A 28 -10.73 -17.61 0.16
CA ARG A 28 -10.52 -17.76 1.61
C ARG A 28 -9.47 -18.81 1.97
N ARG A 29 -9.18 -19.74 1.06
CA ARG A 29 -8.18 -20.81 1.23
C ARG A 29 -6.96 -20.62 0.34
N TYR A 30 -6.97 -19.59 -0.52
CA TYR A 30 -5.92 -19.35 -1.51
C TYR A 30 -4.63 -18.91 -0.83
N LYS A 31 -3.74 -19.85 -0.60
CA LYS A 31 -2.44 -19.65 0.05
C LYS A 31 -1.33 -20.29 -0.81
N PRO A 32 -0.99 -19.65 -1.95
CA PRO A 32 0.03 -20.17 -2.86
C PRO A 32 1.41 -20.15 -2.19
N ASP A 33 2.34 -20.97 -2.69
CA ASP A 33 3.73 -20.95 -2.25
C ASP A 33 4.36 -19.58 -2.51
N ARG A 34 5.17 -19.10 -1.56
CA ARG A 34 5.89 -17.83 -1.67
C ARG A 34 7.18 -18.02 -2.47
N THR A 35 7.42 -17.13 -3.40
CA THR A 35 8.68 -17.06 -4.15
C THR A 35 9.71 -16.17 -3.44
N GLU A 36 9.86 -16.35 -2.13
CA GLU A 36 10.74 -15.52 -1.29
C GLU A 36 12.21 -15.79 -1.59
N PRO A 37 13.00 -14.73 -1.89
CA PRO A 37 14.45 -14.86 -2.01
C PRO A 37 15.10 -15.27 -0.69
N ALA A 38 16.14 -16.12 -0.75
CA ALA A 38 16.80 -16.63 0.44
C ALA A 38 17.48 -15.55 1.31
N ASP A 39 17.85 -14.42 0.71
CA ASP A 39 18.48 -13.28 1.36
C ASP A 39 17.53 -12.08 1.53
N PHE A 40 16.21 -12.33 1.54
CA PHE A 40 15.19 -11.28 1.67
C PHE A 40 15.39 -10.41 2.91
N ASP A 41 15.57 -11.03 4.07
CA ASP A 41 15.76 -10.30 5.33
C ASP A 41 17.06 -9.51 5.35
N ASP A 42 18.16 -10.09 4.88
CA ASP A 42 19.46 -9.42 4.81
C ASP A 42 19.40 -8.21 3.86
N PHE A 43 18.74 -8.34 2.71
CA PHE A 43 18.55 -7.25 1.75
C PHE A 43 17.82 -6.05 2.38
N TRP A 44 16.69 -6.30 3.07
CA TRP A 44 15.92 -5.23 3.68
C TRP A 44 16.61 -4.64 4.91
N ALA A 45 17.23 -5.48 5.75
CA ALA A 45 17.99 -5.01 6.91
C ALA A 45 19.15 -4.11 6.49
N ALA A 46 19.93 -4.49 5.47
CA ALA A 46 21.01 -3.67 4.93
C ALA A 46 20.49 -2.36 4.34
N THR A 47 19.41 -2.42 3.52
CA THR A 47 18.79 -1.24 2.89
C THR A 47 18.34 -0.20 3.92
N LEU A 48 17.64 -0.65 4.97
CA LEU A 48 17.14 0.23 6.02
C LEU A 48 18.26 0.78 6.91
N THR A 49 19.25 -0.04 7.24
CA THR A 49 20.41 0.38 8.03
C THR A 49 21.21 1.47 7.32
N GLU A 50 21.51 1.28 6.04
CA GLU A 50 22.19 2.27 5.21
C GLU A 50 21.42 3.58 5.16
N SER A 51 20.11 3.52 4.87
CA SER A 51 19.27 4.72 4.72
C SER A 51 19.13 5.47 6.05
N ARG A 52 18.94 4.77 7.18
CA ARG A 52 18.94 5.39 8.52
C ARG A 52 20.26 6.03 8.87
N GLY A 53 21.39 5.45 8.46
CA GLY A 53 22.72 6.03 8.66
C GLY A 53 22.95 7.36 7.93
N LEU A 54 22.17 7.63 6.88
CA LEU A 54 22.23 8.86 6.09
C LEU A 54 21.11 9.87 6.49
N ALA A 55 20.21 9.49 7.39
CA ALA A 55 19.05 10.31 7.72
C ALA A 55 19.44 11.53 8.57
N ALA A 56 18.97 12.71 8.15
CA ALA A 56 18.96 13.93 8.96
C ALA A 56 17.65 14.00 9.79
N PRO A 57 17.64 14.75 10.90
CA PRO A 57 16.42 14.96 11.67
C PRO A 57 15.28 15.50 10.79
N PRO A 58 14.04 14.99 10.94
CA PRO A 58 12.90 15.48 10.19
C PRO A 58 12.56 16.93 10.56
N ARG A 59 12.03 17.67 9.60
CA ARG A 59 11.56 19.05 9.80
C ARG A 59 10.04 19.10 9.70
N PHE A 60 9.41 19.81 10.61
CA PHE A 60 7.97 20.05 10.66
C PHE A 60 7.75 21.57 10.67
N GLU A 61 7.44 22.12 9.53
CA GLU A 61 7.27 23.57 9.36
C GLU A 61 5.77 23.91 9.41
N PRO A 62 5.31 24.79 10.33
CA PRO A 62 3.92 25.17 10.39
C PRO A 62 3.42 25.69 9.04
N TYR A 63 2.37 25.08 8.53
CA TYR A 63 1.76 25.46 7.25
C TYR A 63 0.50 26.29 7.49
N ARG A 64 0.48 27.51 6.93
CA ARG A 64 -0.69 28.40 7.05
C ARG A 64 -1.82 27.91 6.16
N SER A 65 -2.81 27.27 6.74
CA SER A 65 -4.02 26.79 6.07
C SER A 65 -5.26 27.59 6.51
N SER A 66 -6.39 27.36 5.81
CA SER A 66 -7.72 27.84 6.22
C SER A 66 -8.44 26.87 7.17
N LEU A 67 -7.82 25.74 7.53
CA LEU A 67 -8.35 24.78 8.50
C LEU A 67 -8.26 25.36 9.91
N ARG A 68 -9.41 25.65 10.54
CA ARG A 68 -9.46 26.33 11.85
C ARG A 68 -9.41 25.37 13.03
N THR A 69 -9.73 24.10 12.78
CA THR A 69 -9.80 23.03 13.78
C THR A 69 -8.60 22.09 13.73
N LEU A 70 -7.67 22.33 12.82
CA LEU A 70 -6.48 21.51 12.63
C LEU A 70 -5.22 22.37 12.55
N ASP A 71 -4.17 21.94 13.19
CA ASP A 71 -2.81 22.38 12.94
C ASP A 71 -2.22 21.54 11.82
N VAL A 72 -1.50 22.20 10.91
CA VAL A 72 -0.92 21.56 9.71
C VAL A 72 0.56 21.90 9.65
N PHE A 73 1.37 20.87 9.38
CA PHE A 73 2.81 21.01 9.19
C PHE A 73 3.22 20.49 7.81
N ASP A 74 4.04 21.26 7.10
CA ASP A 74 4.81 20.77 5.94
C ASP A 74 5.98 19.95 6.47
N VAL A 75 5.97 18.66 6.19
CA VAL A 75 6.97 17.72 6.67
C VAL A 75 8.03 17.50 5.59
N THR A 76 9.29 17.47 6.02
CA THR A 76 10.40 17.00 5.19
C THR A 76 11.25 16.05 6.01
N PHE A 77 11.41 14.82 5.54
CA PHE A 77 12.26 13.82 6.20
C PHE A 77 13.20 13.14 5.19
N SER A 78 14.24 12.47 5.69
CA SER A 78 15.17 11.73 4.85
C SER A 78 14.60 10.35 4.54
N GLY A 79 14.41 10.06 3.24
CA GLY A 79 14.06 8.75 2.73
C GLY A 79 15.29 7.94 2.28
N PHE A 80 15.10 7.05 1.30
CA PHE A 80 16.17 6.26 0.72
C PHE A 80 17.37 7.11 0.32
N GLY A 81 18.56 6.69 0.74
CA GLY A 81 19.81 7.39 0.42
C GLY A 81 19.91 8.81 1.00
N GLY A 82 19.15 9.13 2.06
CA GLY A 82 19.12 10.47 2.66
C GLY A 82 18.36 11.53 1.85
N GLN A 83 17.68 11.13 0.77
CA GLN A 83 16.94 12.04 -0.11
C GLN A 83 15.72 12.63 0.59
N PRO A 84 15.40 13.94 0.38
CA PRO A 84 14.28 14.59 1.05
C PRO A 84 12.95 14.08 0.50
N ILE A 85 12.08 13.61 1.39
CA ILE A 85 10.71 13.22 1.12
C ILE A 85 9.78 14.23 1.79
N LYS A 86 8.74 14.66 1.06
CA LYS A 86 7.72 15.56 1.56
C LYS A 86 6.57 14.80 2.21
N GLY A 87 5.82 15.46 3.07
CA GLY A 87 4.63 14.93 3.69
C GLY A 87 3.80 16.06 4.33
N TRP A 88 2.61 15.67 4.81
CA TRP A 88 1.80 16.52 5.68
C TRP A 88 1.65 15.86 7.04
N LEU A 89 1.74 16.63 8.12
CA LEU A 89 1.25 16.22 9.43
C LEU A 89 0.08 17.13 9.80
N LEU A 90 -1.08 16.53 10.04
CA LEU A 90 -2.28 17.21 10.51
C LEU A 90 -2.60 16.71 11.92
N ALA A 91 -3.00 17.61 12.81
CA ALA A 91 -3.45 17.25 14.16
C ALA A 91 -4.58 18.20 14.60
N PRO A 92 -5.44 17.81 15.55
CA PRO A 92 -6.40 18.71 16.19
C PRO A 92 -5.71 19.98 16.70
N ALA A 93 -6.30 21.14 16.38
CA ALA A 93 -5.69 22.43 16.71
C ALA A 93 -5.47 22.62 18.22
N GLY A 94 -4.26 22.99 18.60
CA GLY A 94 -3.87 23.23 19.99
C GLY A 94 -3.72 21.96 20.82
N ALA A 95 -3.66 20.79 20.24
CA ALA A 95 -3.39 19.56 20.98
C ALA A 95 -1.99 19.61 21.61
N THR A 96 -1.89 19.29 22.90
CA THR A 96 -0.64 19.28 23.68
C THR A 96 -0.20 17.89 24.10
N ASP A 97 -1.15 16.98 24.23
CA ASP A 97 -0.88 15.59 24.60
C ASP A 97 -0.61 14.74 23.37
N PRO A 98 0.25 13.71 23.47
CA PRO A 98 0.51 12.79 22.37
C PRO A 98 -0.76 12.04 21.93
N LEU A 99 -1.01 12.03 20.62
CA LEU A 99 -2.20 11.49 19.99
C LEU A 99 -1.93 10.12 19.33
N PRO A 100 -2.92 9.23 19.29
CA PRO A 100 -2.85 8.10 18.37
C PRO A 100 -2.66 8.63 16.96
N THR A 101 -1.79 7.98 16.19
CA THR A 101 -1.31 8.54 14.94
C THR A 101 -1.51 7.57 13.80
N VAL A 102 -2.05 8.05 12.68
CA VAL A 102 -2.11 7.30 11.43
C VAL A 102 -1.03 7.81 10.48
N VAL A 103 -0.19 6.91 9.98
CA VAL A 103 0.74 7.16 8.88
C VAL A 103 0.15 6.55 7.63
N GLU A 104 -0.22 7.39 6.66
CA GLU A 104 -0.95 6.99 5.46
C GLU A 104 -0.08 7.10 4.20
N TYR A 105 -0.17 6.07 3.36
CA TYR A 105 0.54 5.94 2.09
C TYR A 105 -0.43 6.05 0.92
N ILE A 106 0.04 6.68 -0.15
CA ILE A 106 -0.80 7.11 -1.29
C ILE A 106 -0.83 6.05 -2.39
N GLY A 107 -1.97 5.93 -3.06
CA GLY A 107 -2.16 5.08 -4.22
C GLY A 107 -1.31 5.48 -5.42
N TYR A 108 -1.16 4.57 -6.39
CA TYR A 108 -0.36 4.76 -7.60
C TYR A 108 -0.78 6.03 -8.36
N GLY A 109 0.20 6.77 -8.87
CA GLY A 109 0.00 8.00 -9.64
C GLY A 109 -0.32 9.24 -8.82
N GLY A 110 -0.64 9.08 -7.52
CA GLY A 110 -0.98 10.19 -6.62
C GLY A 110 0.21 10.75 -5.85
N GLY A 111 0.07 12.01 -5.43
CA GLY A 111 0.96 12.72 -4.53
C GLY A 111 0.21 13.32 -3.34
N ARG A 112 0.94 13.95 -2.42
CA ARG A 112 0.40 14.47 -1.16
C ARG A 112 -0.62 15.60 -1.33
N GLN A 113 -0.76 16.18 -2.52
CA GLN A 113 -1.66 17.28 -2.83
C GLN A 113 -1.69 18.39 -1.75
N PHE A 114 -2.85 19.04 -1.56
CA PHE A 114 -3.08 19.96 -0.47
C PHE A 114 -3.57 19.25 0.79
N PRO A 115 -3.31 19.79 2.00
CA PRO A 115 -3.76 19.17 3.25
C PRO A 115 -5.29 19.04 3.38
N TYR A 116 -6.04 19.77 2.57
CA TYR A 116 -7.51 19.69 2.53
C TYR A 116 -8.05 18.31 2.06
N GLY A 117 -7.25 17.50 1.40
CA GLY A 117 -7.60 16.15 0.99
C GLY A 117 -7.48 15.09 2.10
N TRP A 118 -6.87 15.43 3.24
CA TRP A 118 -6.44 14.48 4.27
C TRP A 118 -7.11 14.72 5.63
N LEU A 119 -8.41 15.01 5.63
CA LEU A 119 -9.10 15.46 6.84
C LEU A 119 -9.64 14.33 7.72
N THR A 120 -9.92 13.17 7.17
CA THR A 120 -10.69 12.10 7.82
C THR A 120 -10.13 11.71 9.18
N TRP A 121 -8.86 11.36 9.28
CA TRP A 121 -8.24 10.96 10.52
C TRP A 121 -8.06 12.11 11.50
N ALA A 122 -7.57 13.26 11.02
CA ALA A 122 -7.30 14.40 11.88
C ALA A 122 -8.58 15.01 12.47
N THR A 123 -9.69 15.04 11.73
CA THR A 123 -10.98 15.50 12.26
C THR A 123 -11.62 14.50 13.24
N ALA A 124 -11.22 13.23 13.17
CA ALA A 124 -11.60 12.22 14.16
C ALA A 124 -10.72 12.22 15.42
N GLY A 125 -9.72 13.12 15.52
CA GLY A 125 -8.90 13.27 16.71
C GLY A 125 -7.50 12.66 16.64
N TYR A 126 -7.13 11.98 15.55
CA TYR A 126 -5.80 11.42 15.36
C TYR A 126 -4.79 12.49 14.93
N ALA A 127 -3.51 12.29 15.21
CA ALA A 127 -2.48 12.88 14.37
C ALA A 127 -2.41 12.08 13.07
N HIS A 128 -2.27 12.76 11.93
CA HIS A 128 -2.28 12.13 10.62
C HIS A 128 -1.07 12.57 9.80
N LEU A 129 -0.12 11.67 9.60
CA LEU A 129 1.02 11.89 8.71
C LEU A 129 0.74 11.23 7.35
N VAL A 130 0.76 12.03 6.29
CA VAL A 130 0.63 11.56 4.91
C VAL A 130 1.98 11.69 4.23
N MET A 131 2.53 10.58 3.76
CA MET A 131 3.78 10.55 3.01
C MET A 131 3.52 10.85 1.53
N ASP A 132 4.25 11.81 0.97
CA ASP A 132 4.26 12.03 -0.48
C ASP A 132 5.00 10.90 -1.20
N THR A 133 4.59 10.61 -2.43
CA THR A 133 5.13 9.49 -3.21
C THR A 133 6.21 10.00 -4.17
N ARG A 134 7.48 9.66 -3.91
CA ARG A 134 8.59 10.10 -4.77
C ARG A 134 8.33 9.85 -6.26
N GLY A 135 8.58 10.87 -7.08
CA GLY A 135 8.47 10.81 -8.53
C GLY A 135 7.07 10.66 -9.10
N GLN A 136 6.05 10.42 -8.24
CA GLN A 136 4.65 10.34 -8.64
C GLN A 136 3.93 11.68 -8.36
N GLY A 137 2.62 11.72 -8.56
CA GLY A 137 1.83 12.93 -8.28
C GLY A 137 1.53 13.75 -9.53
N SER A 138 1.18 13.08 -10.64
CA SER A 138 0.77 13.76 -11.87
C SER A 138 -0.43 13.11 -12.56
N GLU A 139 -1.05 12.10 -11.94
CA GLU A 139 -2.23 11.45 -12.52
C GLU A 139 -3.53 12.02 -11.93
N TRP A 140 -3.74 11.85 -10.63
CA TRP A 140 -5.00 12.25 -9.99
C TRP A 140 -4.81 13.24 -8.82
N SER A 141 -3.61 13.38 -8.28
CA SER A 141 -3.26 14.40 -7.28
C SER A 141 -1.80 14.80 -7.38
N PRO A 142 -1.45 16.10 -7.16
CA PRO A 142 -0.07 16.57 -7.31
C PRO A 142 0.83 16.10 -6.17
N GLY A 143 2.10 15.83 -6.51
CA GLY A 143 3.18 15.50 -5.57
C GLY A 143 4.32 16.52 -5.64
N ASP A 144 5.12 16.57 -4.58
CA ASP A 144 6.21 17.53 -4.42
C ASP A 144 7.58 16.87 -4.23
N THR A 145 7.63 15.53 -4.21
CA THR A 145 8.86 14.77 -4.00
C THR A 145 9.42 14.24 -5.31
N PRO A 146 10.59 14.71 -5.79
CA PRO A 146 11.25 14.14 -6.96
C PRO A 146 11.82 12.74 -6.65
N ASP A 147 11.91 11.88 -7.67
CA ASP A 147 12.70 10.65 -7.59
C ASP A 147 14.10 10.90 -8.18
N ILE A 148 15.12 10.80 -7.34
CA ILE A 148 16.51 10.91 -7.77
C ILE A 148 17.04 9.49 -7.96
N GLU A 149 17.17 9.06 -9.21
CA GLU A 149 17.75 7.77 -9.54
C GLU A 149 19.26 7.78 -9.29
N THR A 150 19.76 6.78 -8.58
CA THR A 150 21.18 6.67 -8.21
C THR A 150 21.98 5.78 -9.16
N ALA A 151 21.33 5.11 -10.10
CA ALA A 151 21.94 4.22 -11.06
C ALA A 151 21.33 4.40 -12.46
N PRO A 152 22.09 4.09 -13.54
CA PRO A 152 21.56 4.13 -14.90
C PRO A 152 20.35 3.22 -15.03
N ALA A 153 19.25 3.75 -15.56
CA ALA A 153 18.08 2.97 -15.90
C ALA A 153 18.28 2.24 -17.23
N THR A 154 17.87 0.98 -17.29
CA THR A 154 17.74 0.23 -18.55
C THR A 154 16.45 0.59 -19.25
N GLY A 155 16.26 0.11 -20.49
CA GLY A 155 14.98 0.31 -21.21
C GLY A 155 13.81 -0.26 -20.38
N GLN A 156 12.78 0.55 -20.17
CA GLN A 156 11.59 0.23 -19.36
C GLN A 156 10.32 0.66 -20.09
N HIS A 157 9.18 0.12 -19.71
CA HIS A 157 7.89 0.66 -20.12
C HIS A 157 7.60 1.95 -19.30
N PRO A 158 6.96 2.99 -19.87
CA PRO A 158 6.57 4.16 -19.10
C PRO A 158 5.71 3.78 -17.90
N GLY A 159 6.08 4.29 -16.72
CA GLY A 159 5.43 4.00 -15.43
C GLY A 159 6.42 3.61 -14.35
N PHE A 160 5.91 3.28 -13.15
CA PHE A 160 6.75 3.01 -11.99
C PHE A 160 6.95 1.52 -11.70
N PHE A 161 6.05 0.64 -12.20
CA PHE A 161 6.16 -0.80 -12.00
C PHE A 161 7.33 -1.45 -12.75
N THR A 162 7.83 -0.79 -13.78
CA THR A 162 9.00 -1.29 -14.53
C THR A 162 10.27 -0.46 -14.32
N ARG A 163 10.22 0.62 -13.53
CA ARG A 163 11.35 1.51 -13.35
C ARG A 163 12.50 0.84 -12.58
N GLY A 164 13.61 0.57 -13.27
CA GLY A 164 14.77 -0.14 -12.71
C GLY A 164 14.54 -1.62 -12.43
N ILE A 165 13.55 -2.27 -13.07
CA ILE A 165 13.07 -3.64 -12.80
C ILE A 165 14.12 -4.74 -13.08
N ASP A 166 15.16 -4.45 -13.83
CA ASP A 166 16.21 -5.42 -14.15
C ASP A 166 17.02 -5.89 -12.94
N HIS A 167 17.03 -5.14 -11.85
CA HIS A 167 17.77 -5.50 -10.66
C HIS A 167 17.13 -4.93 -9.38
N ARG A 168 17.10 -5.73 -8.32
CA ARG A 168 16.50 -5.33 -7.02
C ARG A 168 17.09 -4.03 -6.45
N ASP A 169 18.37 -3.75 -6.68
CA ASP A 169 19.03 -2.56 -6.13
C ASP A 169 18.64 -1.27 -6.87
N THR A 170 18.26 -1.38 -8.13
CA THR A 170 17.84 -0.24 -8.96
C THR A 170 16.33 -0.06 -9.02
N TYR A 171 15.57 -1.06 -8.57
CA TYR A 171 14.12 -1.04 -8.67
C TYR A 171 13.51 0.10 -7.86
N TYR A 172 12.56 0.79 -8.46
CA TYR A 172 11.90 1.96 -7.89
C TYR A 172 11.31 1.69 -6.49
N TYR A 173 10.66 0.53 -6.31
CA TYR A 173 10.01 0.18 -5.04
C TYR A 173 10.99 -0.11 -3.90
N ARG A 174 12.27 -0.37 -4.15
CA ARG A 174 13.28 -0.37 -3.09
C ARG A 174 13.33 1.00 -2.41
N ARG A 175 13.34 2.06 -3.22
CA ARG A 175 13.38 3.44 -2.72
C ARG A 175 12.08 3.81 -2.01
N LEU A 176 10.94 3.56 -2.65
CA LEU A 176 9.63 3.95 -2.14
C LEU A 176 9.25 3.20 -0.84
N MET A 177 9.49 1.89 -0.76
CA MET A 177 9.22 1.11 0.46
C MET A 177 10.16 1.50 1.61
N THR A 178 11.41 1.88 1.29
CA THR A 178 12.33 2.45 2.29
C THR A 178 11.79 3.78 2.82
N ASP A 179 11.32 4.68 1.95
CA ASP A 179 10.69 5.94 2.37
C ASP A 179 9.51 5.69 3.29
N ALA A 180 8.68 4.70 2.96
CA ALA A 180 7.51 4.36 3.75
C ALA A 180 7.87 3.91 5.18
N VAL A 181 8.95 3.13 5.34
CA VAL A 181 9.47 2.78 6.67
C VAL A 181 10.03 4.02 7.40
N LEU A 182 10.79 4.86 6.70
CA LEU A 182 11.40 6.06 7.30
C LEU A 182 10.37 7.16 7.61
N ALA A 183 9.19 7.14 6.98
CA ALA A 183 8.06 7.98 7.35
C ALA A 183 7.55 7.67 8.78
N LEU A 184 7.60 6.40 9.21
CA LEU A 184 7.32 6.05 10.61
C LEU A 184 8.37 6.63 11.57
N ASP A 185 9.65 6.47 11.22
CA ASP A 185 10.75 7.01 12.04
C ASP A 185 10.60 8.54 12.19
N ALA A 186 10.19 9.22 11.10
CA ALA A 186 9.90 10.64 11.12
C ALA A 186 8.66 10.98 11.96
N ALA A 187 7.58 10.22 11.85
CA ALA A 187 6.36 10.45 12.60
C ALA A 187 6.61 10.42 14.10
N VAL A 188 7.28 9.36 14.60
CA VAL A 188 7.54 9.19 16.04
C VAL A 188 8.55 10.19 16.60
N ALA A 189 9.27 10.93 15.75
CA ALA A 189 10.13 12.02 16.19
C ALA A 189 9.37 13.31 16.57
N HIS A 190 8.09 13.44 16.17
CA HIS A 190 7.27 14.61 16.51
C HIS A 190 6.58 14.43 17.86
N PRO A 191 6.63 15.42 18.79
CA PRO A 191 6.12 15.27 20.15
C PRO A 191 4.59 15.04 20.24
N ILE A 192 3.83 15.40 19.21
CA ILE A 192 2.37 15.15 19.17
C ILE A 192 2.03 13.69 18.87
N VAL A 193 2.99 12.86 18.45
CA VAL A 193 2.79 11.47 18.09
C VAL A 193 3.00 10.55 19.29
N ASP A 194 1.99 9.78 19.64
CA ASP A 194 2.16 8.68 20.60
C ASP A 194 2.78 7.46 19.91
N ALA A 195 4.06 7.23 20.14
CA ALA A 195 4.80 6.12 19.55
C ALA A 195 4.24 4.72 19.93
N ASN A 196 3.40 4.62 20.96
CA ASN A 196 2.73 3.38 21.35
C ASN A 196 1.35 3.20 20.70
N ARG A 197 0.88 4.17 19.93
CA ARG A 197 -0.42 4.15 19.24
C ARG A 197 -0.30 4.58 17.77
N VAL A 198 0.71 4.03 17.06
CA VAL A 198 0.93 4.30 15.63
C VAL A 198 0.24 3.24 14.78
N VAL A 199 -0.53 3.68 13.81
CA VAL A 199 -1.24 2.86 12.82
C VAL A 199 -0.68 3.16 11.44
N VAL A 200 -0.48 2.16 10.60
CA VAL A 200 -0.19 2.36 9.17
C VAL A 200 -1.45 2.11 8.35
N ALA A 201 -1.68 2.95 7.35
CA ALA A 201 -2.85 2.84 6.49
C ALA A 201 -2.52 3.12 5.03
N GLY A 202 -3.30 2.56 4.13
CA GLY A 202 -3.20 2.89 2.72
C GLY A 202 -4.11 2.06 1.84
N ASN A 203 -4.37 2.58 0.64
CA ASN A 203 -5.19 1.94 -0.38
C ASN A 203 -4.33 1.63 -1.61
N SER A 204 -4.54 0.48 -2.25
CA SER A 204 -3.88 0.10 -3.50
C SER A 204 -2.35 0.04 -3.32
N GLN A 205 -1.56 0.82 -4.07
CA GLN A 205 -0.12 0.99 -3.81
C GLN A 205 0.13 1.33 -2.34
N GLY A 206 -0.66 2.25 -1.77
CA GLY A 206 -0.57 2.61 -0.35
C GLY A 206 -0.84 1.43 0.58
N GLY A 207 -1.78 0.56 0.24
CA GLY A 207 -2.05 -0.69 0.97
C GLY A 207 -0.87 -1.67 0.92
N GLY A 208 -0.24 -1.81 -0.25
CA GLY A 208 0.99 -2.59 -0.40
C GLY A 208 2.16 -2.02 0.39
N LEU A 209 2.29 -0.68 0.45
CA LEU A 209 3.28 0.00 1.28
C LEU A 209 3.00 -0.20 2.79
N ALA A 210 1.74 -0.06 3.22
CA ALA A 210 1.34 -0.31 4.61
C ALA A 210 1.66 -1.76 5.05
N LEU A 211 1.41 -2.73 4.17
CA LEU A 211 1.77 -4.13 4.40
C LEU A 211 3.29 -4.34 4.49
N ALA A 212 4.05 -3.76 3.57
CA ALA A 212 5.51 -3.83 3.60
C ALA A 212 6.08 -3.22 4.88
N VAL A 213 5.57 -2.07 5.30
CA VAL A 213 5.97 -1.40 6.54
C VAL A 213 5.60 -2.21 7.78
N ALA A 214 4.41 -2.81 7.82
CA ALA A 214 4.00 -3.70 8.92
C ALA A 214 4.92 -4.93 9.04
N GLY A 215 5.48 -5.41 7.91
CA GLY A 215 6.45 -6.51 7.90
C GLY A 215 7.89 -6.11 8.19
N LEU A 216 8.27 -4.85 7.95
CA LEU A 216 9.65 -4.37 8.07
C LEU A 216 9.91 -3.57 9.35
N SER A 217 8.87 -3.16 10.09
CA SER A 217 9.00 -2.31 11.27
C SER A 217 8.14 -2.83 12.44
N PRO A 218 8.66 -2.85 13.67
CA PRO A 218 7.89 -3.20 14.87
C PRO A 218 7.07 -2.02 15.43
N ILE A 219 7.17 -0.84 14.84
CA ILE A 219 6.50 0.38 15.35
C ILE A 219 4.98 0.29 15.23
N PRO A 220 4.38 -0.16 14.09
CA PRO A 220 2.93 -0.17 13.95
C PRO A 220 2.25 -1.04 15.02
N LYS A 221 1.18 -0.52 15.63
CA LYS A 221 0.31 -1.23 16.58
C LYS A 221 -0.95 -1.75 15.91
N ALA A 222 -1.26 -1.26 14.72
CA ALA A 222 -2.27 -1.80 13.83
C ALA A 222 -1.96 -1.42 12.38
N ALA A 223 -2.56 -2.14 11.42
CA ALA A 223 -2.47 -1.84 10.00
C ALA A 223 -3.85 -1.88 9.34
N ALA A 224 -4.20 -0.83 8.58
CA ALA A 224 -5.37 -0.78 7.71
C ALA A 224 -4.92 -0.89 6.25
N ILE A 225 -5.13 -2.06 5.66
CA ILE A 225 -4.52 -2.47 4.39
C ILE A 225 -5.64 -2.67 3.36
N ASP A 226 -5.92 -1.61 2.60
CA ASP A 226 -7.06 -1.61 1.67
C ASP A 226 -6.61 -2.01 0.27
N VAL A 227 -7.24 -3.05 -0.30
CA VAL A 227 -6.97 -3.57 -1.67
C VAL A 227 -5.49 -3.51 -2.05
N PRO A 228 -4.58 -4.13 -1.27
CA PRO A 228 -3.15 -3.91 -1.43
C PRO A 228 -2.65 -4.34 -2.81
N ALA A 229 -1.97 -3.42 -3.50
CA ALA A 229 -1.19 -3.74 -4.70
C ALA A 229 0.13 -4.44 -4.35
N MET A 230 0.86 -4.88 -5.37
CA MET A 230 2.17 -5.53 -5.23
C MET A 230 2.12 -6.82 -4.39
N CYS A 231 1.02 -7.54 -4.45
CA CYS A 231 0.83 -8.83 -3.80
C CYS A 231 0.71 -9.91 -4.88
N HIS A 232 1.42 -11.03 -4.70
CA HIS A 232 1.43 -12.14 -5.64
C HIS A 232 1.63 -11.69 -7.10
N TRP A 233 2.74 -11.01 -7.34
CA TRP A 233 3.04 -10.32 -8.59
C TRP A 233 2.78 -11.14 -9.85
N ARG A 234 3.25 -12.40 -9.90
CA ARG A 234 3.08 -13.25 -11.10
C ARG A 234 1.59 -13.45 -11.40
N ARG A 235 0.80 -13.81 -10.39
CA ARG A 235 -0.65 -13.99 -10.54
C ARG A 235 -1.33 -12.70 -11.03
N ALA A 236 -1.04 -11.57 -10.40
CA ALA A 236 -1.63 -10.30 -10.78
C ALA A 236 -1.30 -9.94 -12.23
N VAL A 237 -0.02 -10.01 -12.64
CA VAL A 237 0.42 -9.71 -14.01
C VAL A 237 -0.21 -10.65 -15.05
N GLU A 238 -0.50 -11.91 -14.69
CA GLU A 238 -1.06 -12.91 -15.60
C GLU A 238 -2.57 -12.76 -15.82
N ILE A 239 -3.33 -12.19 -14.87
CA ILE A 239 -4.80 -12.17 -14.94
C ILE A 239 -5.42 -10.78 -15.07
N THR A 240 -4.64 -9.71 -14.93
CA THR A 240 -5.12 -8.35 -15.23
C THR A 240 -4.20 -7.64 -16.21
N ASP A 241 -4.80 -6.90 -17.16
CA ASP A 241 -4.12 -5.99 -18.08
C ASP A 241 -4.39 -4.52 -17.75
N THR A 242 -4.94 -4.25 -16.57
CA THR A 242 -5.26 -2.90 -16.09
C THR A 242 -4.01 -2.21 -15.51
N THR A 243 -3.95 -0.88 -15.61
CA THR A 243 -2.92 -0.05 -14.99
C THR A 243 -2.94 -0.23 -13.47
N PRO A 244 -1.77 -0.40 -12.80
CA PRO A 244 -0.40 -0.34 -13.34
C PRO A 244 0.21 -1.69 -13.74
N TYR A 245 -0.46 -2.82 -13.53
CA TYR A 245 0.11 -4.15 -13.81
C TYR A 245 0.42 -4.36 -15.30
N HIS A 246 -0.36 -3.74 -16.20
CA HIS A 246 -0.09 -3.81 -17.65
C HIS A 246 1.31 -3.30 -18.04
N GLU A 247 1.95 -2.45 -17.23
CA GLU A 247 3.31 -1.97 -17.49
C GLU A 247 4.29 -3.15 -17.55
N VAL A 248 4.17 -4.10 -16.61
CA VAL A 248 5.00 -5.31 -16.55
C VAL A 248 4.69 -6.21 -17.74
N THR A 249 3.41 -6.40 -18.07
CA THR A 249 2.99 -7.19 -19.24
C THR A 249 3.57 -6.60 -20.53
N ARG A 250 3.49 -5.27 -20.71
CA ARG A 250 4.02 -4.58 -21.89
C ARG A 250 5.55 -4.65 -21.96
N TYR A 251 6.23 -4.51 -20.82
CA TYR A 251 7.67 -4.69 -20.74
C TYR A 251 8.07 -6.11 -21.18
N LEU A 252 7.46 -7.14 -20.61
CA LEU A 252 7.77 -8.53 -20.90
C LEU A 252 7.37 -8.97 -22.32
N ALA A 253 6.36 -8.36 -22.94
CA ALA A 253 5.98 -8.64 -24.31
C ALA A 253 7.12 -8.36 -25.32
N THR A 254 7.99 -7.41 -24.99
CA THR A 254 9.17 -7.06 -25.80
C THR A 254 10.47 -7.61 -25.24
N ARG A 255 10.52 -7.97 -23.96
CA ARG A 255 11.69 -8.47 -23.23
C ARG A 255 11.47 -9.90 -22.74
N ARG A 256 11.23 -10.82 -23.69
CA ARG A 256 10.90 -12.22 -23.39
C ARG A 256 12.00 -12.99 -22.65
N ASP A 257 13.23 -12.58 -22.85
CA ASP A 257 14.43 -13.10 -22.16
C ASP A 257 14.52 -12.65 -20.69
N LYS A 258 13.69 -11.69 -20.26
CA LYS A 258 13.72 -11.09 -18.91
C LYS A 258 12.65 -11.62 -17.96
N VAL A 259 11.80 -12.54 -18.35
CA VAL A 259 10.66 -12.99 -17.56
C VAL A 259 11.11 -13.44 -16.15
N GLU A 260 12.04 -14.38 -16.08
CA GLU A 260 12.47 -14.92 -14.78
C GLU A 260 13.25 -13.90 -13.97
N THR A 261 14.11 -13.08 -14.59
CA THR A 261 14.83 -11.99 -13.91
C THR A 261 13.87 -10.95 -13.33
N THR A 262 12.84 -10.59 -14.08
CA THR A 262 11.81 -9.64 -13.65
C THR A 262 11.09 -10.15 -12.40
N PHE A 263 10.56 -11.38 -12.42
CA PHE A 263 9.86 -11.92 -11.26
C PHE A 263 10.80 -12.21 -10.08
N ALA A 264 12.07 -12.53 -10.32
CA ALA A 264 13.07 -12.62 -9.26
C ALA A 264 13.33 -11.26 -8.59
N THR A 265 13.34 -10.16 -9.36
CA THR A 265 13.39 -8.80 -8.78
C THR A 265 12.12 -8.51 -7.98
N LEU A 266 10.94 -8.71 -8.59
CA LEU A 266 9.65 -8.40 -7.97
C LEU A 266 9.41 -9.19 -6.67
N ALA A 267 10.00 -10.38 -6.52
CA ALA A 267 9.89 -11.18 -5.31
C ALA A 267 10.43 -10.48 -4.04
N TYR A 268 11.39 -9.57 -4.17
CA TYR A 268 11.86 -8.75 -3.04
C TYR A 268 10.85 -7.68 -2.61
N PHE A 269 9.84 -7.42 -3.42
CA PHE A 269 8.84 -6.35 -3.25
C PHE A 269 7.40 -6.91 -3.28
N ASP A 270 7.25 -8.22 -3.06
CA ASP A 270 5.94 -8.87 -3.03
C ASP A 270 5.35 -8.83 -1.62
N GLY A 271 4.11 -8.34 -1.51
CA GLY A 271 3.35 -8.29 -0.27
C GLY A 271 3.23 -9.65 0.44
N MET A 272 3.19 -10.76 -0.32
CA MET A 272 3.19 -12.11 0.24
C MET A 272 4.45 -12.42 1.07
N ASN A 273 5.58 -11.79 0.76
CA ASN A 273 6.83 -12.01 1.47
C ASN A 273 6.97 -11.10 2.70
N PHE A 274 6.31 -9.94 2.71
CA PHE A 274 6.22 -9.09 3.90
C PHE A 274 5.19 -9.61 4.92
N ALA A 275 4.07 -10.13 4.45
CA ALA A 275 2.93 -10.54 5.26
C ALA A 275 3.28 -11.46 6.46
N PRO A 276 4.11 -12.51 6.34
CA PRO A 276 4.44 -13.38 7.46
C PRO A 276 5.25 -12.70 8.57
N ARG A 277 5.90 -11.58 8.26
CA ARG A 277 6.71 -10.79 9.21
C ARG A 277 5.90 -9.78 9.99
N ALA A 278 4.73 -9.43 9.48
CA ALA A 278 3.82 -8.49 10.12
C ALA A 278 3.13 -9.16 11.32
N SER A 279 3.24 -8.55 12.50
CA SER A 279 2.69 -9.07 13.75
C SER A 279 1.57 -8.20 14.35
N ALA A 280 1.47 -6.94 13.93
CA ALA A 280 0.43 -6.03 14.39
C ALA A 280 -0.96 -6.50 13.91
N PRO A 281 -2.04 -6.33 14.69
CA PRO A 281 -3.39 -6.57 14.21
C PRO A 281 -3.67 -5.81 12.90
N ALA A 282 -4.31 -6.46 11.92
CA ALA A 282 -4.59 -5.85 10.64
C ALA A 282 -6.04 -6.00 10.19
N LEU A 283 -6.56 -4.95 9.55
CA LEU A 283 -7.80 -4.98 8.81
C LEU A 283 -7.50 -4.82 7.31
N PHE A 284 -7.85 -5.86 6.54
CA PHE A 284 -7.79 -5.83 5.08
C PHE A 284 -9.16 -5.51 4.49
N SER A 285 -9.15 -4.99 3.25
CA SER A 285 -10.34 -4.93 2.42
C SER A 285 -10.10 -5.52 1.04
N VAL A 286 -11.16 -6.01 0.41
CA VAL A 286 -11.14 -6.55 -0.95
C VAL A 286 -12.48 -6.33 -1.64
N GLY A 287 -12.46 -5.83 -2.88
CA GLY A 287 -13.60 -5.82 -3.79
C GLY A 287 -13.56 -7.05 -4.68
N LEU A 288 -14.66 -7.84 -4.75
CA LEU A 288 -14.66 -9.03 -5.61
C LEU A 288 -14.73 -8.72 -7.11
N MET A 289 -15.01 -7.47 -7.46
CA MET A 289 -15.03 -6.97 -8.84
C MET A 289 -13.81 -6.08 -9.14
N ASP A 290 -12.76 -6.13 -8.29
CA ASP A 290 -11.54 -5.36 -8.49
C ASP A 290 -10.68 -6.00 -9.59
N ASP A 291 -10.55 -5.32 -10.71
CA ASP A 291 -9.76 -5.72 -11.87
C ASP A 291 -8.34 -5.12 -11.86
N ILE A 292 -8.00 -4.34 -10.85
CA ILE A 292 -6.67 -3.77 -10.62
C ILE A 292 -5.92 -4.62 -9.58
N CYS A 293 -6.33 -4.54 -8.31
CA CYS A 293 -5.78 -5.38 -7.26
C CYS A 293 -6.67 -6.63 -7.11
N VAL A 294 -6.44 -7.58 -7.99
CA VAL A 294 -7.31 -8.75 -8.15
C VAL A 294 -7.50 -9.51 -6.83
N PRO A 295 -8.71 -10.01 -6.53
CA PRO A 295 -9.03 -10.64 -5.25
C PRO A 295 -8.06 -11.73 -4.82
N SER A 296 -7.63 -12.59 -5.73
CA SER A 296 -6.68 -13.67 -5.39
C SER A 296 -5.31 -13.15 -4.94
N SER A 297 -4.85 -12.01 -5.44
CA SER A 297 -3.59 -11.41 -4.98
C SER A 297 -3.73 -10.81 -3.58
N VAL A 298 -4.85 -10.19 -3.27
CA VAL A 298 -5.17 -9.65 -1.94
C VAL A 298 -5.28 -10.79 -0.92
N PHE A 299 -6.05 -11.84 -1.24
CA PHE A 299 -6.19 -13.01 -0.37
C PHE A 299 -4.90 -13.78 -0.19
N ALA A 300 -4.03 -13.84 -1.20
CA ALA A 300 -2.71 -14.45 -1.07
C ALA A 300 -1.89 -13.76 0.03
N ALA A 301 -1.85 -12.44 0.06
CA ALA A 301 -1.17 -11.69 1.11
C ALA A 301 -1.87 -11.84 2.48
N PHE A 302 -3.21 -11.71 2.53
CA PHE A 302 -4.00 -11.89 3.74
C PHE A 302 -3.80 -13.28 4.38
N ASN A 303 -3.88 -14.36 3.59
CA ASN A 303 -3.74 -15.73 4.08
C ASN A 303 -2.30 -16.07 4.53
N HIS A 304 -1.31 -15.24 4.18
CA HIS A 304 0.08 -15.33 4.67
C HIS A 304 0.38 -14.40 5.85
N TYR A 305 -0.56 -13.53 6.25
CA TYR A 305 -0.31 -12.56 7.32
C TYR A 305 0.03 -13.25 8.64
N GLY A 306 1.10 -12.78 9.32
CA GLY A 306 1.64 -13.45 10.52
C GLY A 306 0.92 -13.10 11.81
N GLY A 307 0.34 -11.91 11.91
CA GLY A 307 -0.40 -11.43 13.08
C GLY A 307 -1.91 -11.72 13.00
N PRO A 308 -2.69 -11.27 13.99
CA PRO A 308 -4.14 -11.29 13.90
C PRO A 308 -4.62 -10.44 12.74
N ALA A 309 -5.46 -10.98 11.86
CA ALA A 309 -5.97 -10.22 10.74
C ALA A 309 -7.44 -10.54 10.45
N ASP A 310 -8.17 -9.55 10.02
CA ASP A 310 -9.53 -9.68 9.49
C ASP A 310 -9.61 -9.06 8.09
N ILE A 311 -10.57 -9.50 7.27
CA ILE A 311 -10.77 -9.00 5.91
C ILE A 311 -12.24 -8.69 5.65
N ARG A 312 -12.51 -7.46 5.21
CA ARG A 312 -13.83 -7.05 4.74
C ARG A 312 -13.94 -7.32 3.25
N VAL A 313 -14.92 -8.13 2.90
CA VAL A 313 -15.20 -8.52 1.51
C VAL A 313 -16.39 -7.74 0.99
N TYR A 314 -16.20 -7.03 -0.11
CA TYR A 314 -17.23 -6.24 -0.77
C TYR A 314 -17.60 -6.89 -2.12
N PRO A 315 -18.71 -7.67 -2.17
CA PRO A 315 -19.02 -8.51 -3.34
C PRO A 315 -19.29 -7.74 -4.63
N PHE A 316 -19.74 -6.50 -4.53
CA PHE A 316 -20.18 -5.68 -5.66
C PHE A 316 -19.34 -4.43 -5.88
N ASN A 317 -18.22 -4.30 -5.15
CA ASN A 317 -17.27 -3.21 -5.31
C ASN A 317 -16.05 -3.66 -6.13
N GLY A 318 -15.48 -2.72 -6.85
CA GLY A 318 -14.20 -2.85 -7.52
C GLY A 318 -13.07 -2.32 -6.64
N HIS A 319 -12.21 -1.51 -7.25
CA HIS A 319 -11.00 -0.97 -6.61
C HIS A 319 -11.26 0.05 -5.48
N ASP A 320 -12.49 0.47 -5.29
CA ASP A 320 -12.93 1.33 -4.18
C ASP A 320 -13.11 0.59 -2.84
N ALA A 321 -13.17 -0.75 -2.88
CA ALA A 321 -13.19 -1.66 -1.73
C ALA A 321 -14.07 -1.21 -0.55
N GLY A 322 -15.31 -0.84 -0.85
CA GLY A 322 -16.29 -0.43 0.17
C GLY A 322 -16.29 1.05 0.51
N HIS A 323 -15.34 1.84 -0.04
CA HIS A 323 -15.32 3.30 0.06
C HIS A 323 -15.59 3.82 1.49
N LEU A 324 -16.57 4.73 1.70
CA LEU A 324 -16.87 5.28 3.03
C LEU A 324 -17.43 4.26 4.04
N HIS A 325 -18.03 3.16 3.59
CA HIS A 325 -18.41 2.06 4.49
C HIS A 325 -17.19 1.42 5.12
N HIS A 326 -16.11 1.23 4.35
CA HIS A 326 -14.88 0.67 4.89
C HIS A 326 -14.15 1.66 5.81
N VAL A 327 -14.29 2.96 5.60
CA VAL A 327 -13.77 3.97 6.55
C VAL A 327 -14.39 3.78 7.95
N ALA A 328 -15.72 3.55 8.03
CA ALA A 328 -16.39 3.27 9.30
C ALA A 328 -15.87 1.96 9.95
N GLU A 329 -15.64 0.92 9.16
CA GLU A 329 -15.02 -0.34 9.64
C GLU A 329 -13.61 -0.12 10.21
N LYS A 330 -12.80 0.74 9.59
CA LYS A 330 -11.46 1.09 10.10
C LYS A 330 -11.54 1.79 11.46
N PHE A 331 -12.44 2.74 11.64
CA PHE A 331 -12.64 3.38 12.95
C PHE A 331 -13.07 2.38 14.02
N ALA A 332 -14.06 1.53 13.73
CA ALA A 332 -14.51 0.50 14.66
C ALA A 332 -13.40 -0.51 15.01
N PHE A 333 -12.57 -0.87 14.03
CA PHE A 333 -11.41 -1.74 14.25
C PHE A 333 -10.39 -1.11 15.20
N LEU A 334 -10.04 0.16 15.00
CA LEU A 334 -9.07 0.86 15.85
C LEU A 334 -9.63 1.10 17.27
N GLU A 335 -10.92 1.44 17.39
CA GLU A 335 -11.61 1.55 18.67
C GLU A 335 -11.58 0.23 19.46
N GLY A 336 -11.86 -0.89 18.78
CA GLY A 336 -11.79 -2.25 19.35
C GLY A 336 -10.40 -2.64 19.84
N LEU A 337 -9.34 -2.02 19.32
CA LEU A 337 -7.95 -2.22 19.78
C LEU A 337 -7.49 -1.22 20.84
N GLY A 338 -8.34 -0.27 21.27
CA GLY A 338 -7.96 0.81 22.18
C GLY A 338 -7.00 1.83 21.56
N LEU A 339 -7.01 1.97 20.23
CA LEU A 339 -6.19 2.91 19.48
C LEU A 339 -6.97 4.17 19.04
N ALA A 340 -8.18 4.36 19.52
CA ALA A 340 -8.94 5.60 19.32
C ALA A 340 -8.33 6.77 20.11
N PRO A 341 -8.60 8.04 19.67
CA PRO A 341 -8.22 9.27 20.36
C PRO A 341 -8.80 9.41 21.77
#